data_2e6d90bac6a67236a666958171aa57d2
#
_entry.id   2e6d90bac6a67236a666958171aa57d2
#
_cell.length_a   1.000
_cell.length_b   1.000
_cell.length_c   1.000
_cell.angle_alpha   90.00
_cell.angle_beta   90.00
_cell.angle_gamma   90.00
#
_symmetry.space_group_name_H-M   'P 1'
#
loop_
_entity.id
_entity.type
_entity.pdbx_description
1 polymer ?
#
loop_
_entity_poly.entity_id
_entity_poly.type
_entity_poly.pdbx_seq_one_letter_code
_entity_poly.pdbx_strand_id
1 'polypeptide(L)'
;MSAGAAYAGVTAAYWALMLTDGALRMLVLLHFHTLGFTPVQLAYLFLLYEFAGMVTNLFAGWIAARYGMTTTLYAGMLLQVLALLALALLNPAWALGLSVAYVMLVQGVSGVAKDLTKMSSKSAVKLLAPNTQGGLFRWVAVLTGSKNAIKGLGFLLGAALLAIFGFEATVVGMAVILALILVAVFCAMPSRLPVGRKDAKFSEVISKSANINWLSAARLFLFGARDVWFVVGIPIYFYAALADGSEESRRFAFFTIGTFMALWVILYGAVQAIAPRVLGAASQPEAALVGKARIWAWGLSLIPASLMLAVLFFPSPHPALTTILVFGLLIFAAAFAVNSALHSYLILAFSKTERVTMDVGFYYMANAEIGRAHV
;
A
#
# COMPACT_ATOMS: atom_id res chain seq x y z
N MET A 1 -21.56 7.06 -19.83
CA MET A 1 -20.49 7.71 -19.01
C MET A 1 -19.18 7.69 -19.77
N SER A 2 -18.38 8.75 -19.66
CA SER A 2 -17.05 8.80 -20.28
C SER A 2 -16.05 7.89 -19.54
N ALA A 3 -14.95 7.48 -20.22
CA ALA A 3 -13.87 6.71 -19.59
C ALA A 3 -13.29 7.44 -18.37
N GLY A 4 -13.25 8.78 -18.41
CA GLY A 4 -12.82 9.61 -17.27
C GLY A 4 -13.73 9.47 -16.04
N ALA A 5 -15.05 9.40 -16.23
CA ALA A 5 -15.98 9.23 -15.12
C ALA A 5 -15.88 7.83 -14.48
N ALA A 6 -15.66 6.78 -15.31
CA ALA A 6 -15.41 5.42 -14.80
C ALA A 6 -14.09 5.35 -14.02
N TYR A 7 -13.03 6.01 -14.51
CA TYR A 7 -11.76 6.12 -13.80
C TYR A 7 -11.92 6.85 -12.46
N ALA A 8 -12.66 7.96 -12.44
CA ALA A 8 -12.94 8.71 -11.20
C ALA A 8 -13.68 7.83 -10.18
N GLY A 9 -14.69 7.06 -10.60
CA GLY A 9 -15.41 6.13 -9.72
C GLY A 9 -14.50 5.04 -9.13
N VAL A 10 -13.68 4.38 -9.97
CA VAL A 10 -12.71 3.39 -9.52
C VAL A 10 -11.68 4.00 -8.57
N THR A 11 -11.20 5.21 -8.86
CA THR A 11 -10.23 5.92 -8.03
C THR A 11 -10.84 6.31 -6.68
N ALA A 12 -12.07 6.83 -6.66
CA ALA A 12 -12.78 7.18 -5.43
C ALA A 12 -13.00 5.97 -4.53
N ALA A 13 -13.44 4.83 -5.11
CA ALA A 13 -13.58 3.57 -4.39
C ALA A 13 -12.24 3.12 -3.75
N TYR A 14 -11.17 3.21 -4.51
CA TYR A 14 -9.84 2.84 -4.04
C TYR A 14 -9.31 3.79 -2.96
N TRP A 15 -9.55 5.10 -3.11
CA TRP A 15 -9.20 6.08 -2.06
C TRP A 15 -9.96 5.84 -0.77
N ALA A 16 -11.27 5.61 -0.83
CA ALA A 16 -12.10 5.34 0.34
C ALA A 16 -11.58 4.11 1.10
N LEU A 17 -11.29 3.02 0.39
CA LEU A 17 -10.74 1.82 1.00
C LEU A 17 -9.35 2.09 1.58
N MET A 18 -8.46 2.78 0.88
CA MET A 18 -7.11 3.06 1.36
C MET A 18 -7.08 4.03 2.55
N LEU A 19 -8.03 4.95 2.62
CA LEU A 19 -8.20 5.84 3.77
C LEU A 19 -8.59 5.02 5.02
N THR A 20 -9.60 4.16 4.88
CA THR A 20 -10.04 3.29 5.99
C THR A 20 -9.00 2.24 6.36
N ASP A 21 -8.24 1.67 5.40
CA ASP A 21 -7.13 0.76 5.66
C ASP A 21 -6.00 1.45 6.45
N GLY A 22 -5.64 2.67 6.09
CA GLY A 22 -4.66 3.48 6.83
C GLY A 22 -5.15 3.82 8.23
N ALA A 23 -6.38 4.32 8.34
CA ALA A 23 -6.98 4.68 9.62
C ALA A 23 -7.10 3.46 10.55
N LEU A 24 -7.57 2.32 10.03
CA LEU A 24 -7.67 1.07 10.77
C LEU A 24 -6.32 0.59 11.30
N ARG A 25 -5.28 0.66 10.49
CA ARG A 25 -3.93 0.27 10.91
C ARG A 25 -3.45 1.10 12.10
N MET A 26 -3.59 2.42 12.04
CA MET A 26 -3.19 3.30 13.12
C MET A 26 -4.07 3.11 14.36
N LEU A 27 -5.36 2.98 14.18
CA LEU A 27 -6.33 2.74 15.26
C LEU A 27 -6.02 1.46 16.05
N VAL A 28 -5.74 0.34 15.36
CA VAL A 28 -5.34 -0.91 16.00
C VAL A 28 -4.00 -0.76 16.71
N LEU A 29 -2.99 -0.15 16.06
CA LEU A 29 -1.68 0.08 16.68
C LEU A 29 -1.80 0.89 17.97
N LEU A 30 -2.51 2.01 17.94
CA LEU A 30 -2.64 2.90 19.11
C LEU A 30 -3.48 2.26 20.20
N HIS A 31 -4.61 1.64 19.86
CA HIS A 31 -5.47 0.98 20.85
C HIS A 31 -4.73 -0.10 21.60
N PHE A 32 -4.05 -1.02 20.93
CA PHE A 32 -3.31 -2.09 21.58
C PHE A 32 -2.03 -1.58 22.28
N HIS A 33 -1.44 -0.47 21.79
CA HIS A 33 -0.35 0.18 22.51
C HIS A 33 -0.81 0.72 23.87
N THR A 34 -2.01 1.34 23.95
CA THR A 34 -2.57 1.79 25.25
C THR A 34 -2.90 0.64 26.19
N LEU A 35 -3.08 -0.58 25.67
CA LEU A 35 -3.23 -1.80 26.48
C LEU A 35 -1.89 -2.41 26.92
N GLY A 36 -0.76 -1.74 26.64
CA GLY A 36 0.58 -2.15 27.10
C GLY A 36 1.31 -3.09 26.13
N PHE A 37 0.87 -3.24 24.88
CA PHE A 37 1.56 -4.05 23.89
C PHE A 37 2.90 -3.44 23.49
N THR A 38 3.94 -4.25 23.49
CA THR A 38 5.25 -3.87 22.96
C THR A 38 5.22 -3.70 21.43
N PRO A 39 6.17 -2.95 20.83
CA PRO A 39 6.25 -2.81 19.37
C PRO A 39 6.28 -4.14 18.61
N VAL A 40 6.95 -5.16 19.15
CA VAL A 40 7.01 -6.51 18.56
C VAL A 40 5.64 -7.19 18.59
N GLN A 41 4.92 -7.11 19.70
CA GLN A 41 3.57 -7.66 19.81
C GLN A 41 2.58 -6.95 18.87
N LEU A 42 2.74 -5.62 18.69
CA LEU A 42 1.95 -4.86 17.73
C LEU A 42 2.21 -5.32 16.28
N ALA A 43 3.46 -5.66 15.95
CA ALA A 43 3.80 -6.20 14.63
C ALA A 43 3.08 -7.54 14.36
N TYR A 44 2.94 -8.41 15.35
CA TYR A 44 2.21 -9.67 15.20
C TYR A 44 0.74 -9.50 14.83
N LEU A 45 0.07 -8.42 15.26
CA LEU A 45 -1.32 -8.15 14.91
C LEU A 45 -1.55 -8.00 13.40
N PHE A 46 -0.51 -7.65 12.64
CA PHE A 46 -0.55 -7.47 11.19
C PHE A 46 0.01 -8.64 10.38
N LEU A 47 0.53 -9.67 11.05
CA LEU A 47 1.17 -10.81 10.37
C LEU A 47 0.20 -11.49 9.39
N LEU A 48 -1.03 -11.77 9.85
CA LEU A 48 -2.03 -12.41 9.02
C LEU A 48 -2.55 -11.49 7.91
N TYR A 49 -2.59 -10.17 8.14
CA TYR A 49 -2.90 -9.18 7.12
C TYR A 49 -1.91 -9.23 5.94
N GLU A 50 -0.61 -9.26 6.24
CA GLU A 50 0.42 -9.31 5.18
C GLU A 50 0.43 -10.69 4.49
N PHE A 51 0.27 -11.77 5.26
CA PHE A 51 0.17 -13.13 4.71
C PHE A 51 -1.06 -13.31 3.80
N ALA A 52 -2.23 -12.89 4.28
CA ALA A 52 -3.46 -12.94 3.49
C ALA A 52 -3.35 -12.08 2.23
N GLY A 53 -2.73 -10.90 2.34
CA GLY A 53 -2.44 -10.04 1.20
C GLY A 53 -1.55 -10.71 0.15
N MET A 54 -0.54 -11.48 0.58
CA MET A 54 0.33 -12.24 -0.34
C MET A 54 -0.47 -13.27 -1.14
N VAL A 55 -1.19 -14.12 -0.44
CA VAL A 55 -2.02 -15.17 -1.05
C VAL A 55 -3.07 -14.53 -1.97
N THR A 56 -3.74 -13.49 -1.49
CA THR A 56 -4.79 -12.81 -2.25
C THR A 56 -4.25 -12.15 -3.51
N ASN A 57 -3.04 -11.58 -3.53
CA ASN A 57 -2.48 -10.99 -4.74
C ASN A 57 -2.40 -12.00 -5.91
N LEU A 58 -2.04 -13.24 -5.61
CA LEU A 58 -2.00 -14.32 -6.60
C LEU A 58 -3.41 -14.66 -7.12
N PHE A 59 -4.36 -14.85 -6.19
CA PHE A 59 -5.73 -15.23 -6.55
C PHE A 59 -6.56 -14.08 -7.10
N ALA A 60 -6.37 -12.85 -6.62
CA ALA A 60 -7.14 -11.69 -7.02
C ALA A 60 -7.07 -11.40 -8.52
N GLY A 61 -5.91 -11.63 -9.15
CA GLY A 61 -5.74 -11.51 -10.59
C GLY A 61 -6.64 -12.46 -11.36
N TRP A 62 -6.69 -13.73 -10.93
CA TRP A 62 -7.54 -14.75 -11.51
C TRP A 62 -9.03 -14.50 -11.21
N ILE A 63 -9.38 -14.14 -9.98
CA ILE A 63 -10.75 -13.80 -9.58
C ILE A 63 -11.27 -12.64 -10.44
N ALA A 64 -10.47 -11.58 -10.61
CA ALA A 64 -10.85 -10.46 -11.44
C ALA A 64 -10.96 -10.81 -12.94
N ALA A 65 -10.11 -11.72 -13.44
CA ALA A 65 -10.21 -12.23 -14.79
C ALA A 65 -11.46 -13.07 -15.01
N ARG A 66 -11.85 -13.87 -14.02
CA ARG A 66 -12.97 -14.81 -14.12
C ARG A 66 -14.34 -14.16 -13.86
N TYR A 67 -14.43 -13.33 -12.82
CA TYR A 67 -15.67 -12.74 -12.33
C TYR A 67 -15.87 -11.28 -12.71
N GLY A 68 -14.85 -10.66 -13.28
CA GLY A 68 -14.85 -9.25 -13.69
C GLY A 68 -14.29 -8.32 -12.60
N MET A 69 -13.70 -7.23 -13.07
CA MET A 69 -13.04 -6.25 -12.19
C MET A 69 -14.00 -5.49 -11.29
N THR A 70 -15.20 -5.18 -11.78
CA THR A 70 -16.23 -4.45 -11.01
C THR A 70 -16.72 -5.30 -9.83
N THR A 71 -17.01 -6.58 -10.07
CA THR A 71 -17.41 -7.52 -9.01
C THR A 71 -16.33 -7.65 -7.95
N THR A 72 -15.06 -7.77 -8.37
CA THR A 72 -13.92 -7.89 -7.46
C THR A 72 -13.69 -6.61 -6.66
N LEU A 73 -13.93 -5.43 -7.26
CA LEU A 73 -13.89 -4.15 -6.57
C LEU A 73 -14.94 -4.06 -5.46
N TYR A 74 -16.19 -4.40 -5.78
CA TYR A 74 -17.28 -4.39 -4.80
C TYR A 74 -17.07 -5.41 -3.69
N ALA A 75 -16.62 -6.62 -4.03
CA ALA A 75 -16.29 -7.65 -3.05
C ALA A 75 -15.18 -7.17 -2.07
N GLY A 76 -14.15 -6.51 -2.58
CA GLY A 76 -13.10 -5.93 -1.73
C GLY A 76 -13.64 -4.86 -0.79
N MET A 77 -14.45 -3.92 -1.29
CA MET A 77 -15.06 -2.89 -0.43
C MET A 77 -16.01 -3.47 0.60
N LEU A 78 -16.85 -4.46 0.22
CA LEU A 78 -17.76 -5.13 1.14
C LEU A 78 -17.00 -5.88 2.24
N LEU A 79 -15.94 -6.62 1.89
CA LEU A 79 -15.10 -7.30 2.87
C LEU A 79 -14.47 -6.34 3.87
N GLN A 80 -14.06 -5.13 3.43
CA GLN A 80 -13.54 -4.11 4.34
C GLN A 80 -14.62 -3.59 5.29
N VAL A 81 -15.85 -3.37 4.81
CA VAL A 81 -16.99 -3.01 5.67
C VAL A 81 -17.24 -4.09 6.71
N LEU A 82 -17.28 -5.36 6.30
CA LEU A 82 -17.47 -6.50 7.19
C LEU A 82 -16.33 -6.63 8.22
N ALA A 83 -15.07 -6.41 7.79
CA ALA A 83 -13.93 -6.41 8.71
C ALA A 83 -14.03 -5.30 9.76
N LEU A 84 -14.44 -4.10 9.37
CA LEU A 84 -14.65 -2.99 10.32
C LEU A 84 -15.78 -3.31 11.31
N LEU A 85 -16.92 -3.81 10.83
CA LEU A 85 -18.03 -4.21 11.70
C LEU A 85 -17.66 -5.38 12.62
N ALA A 86 -16.92 -6.36 12.12
CA ALA A 86 -16.40 -7.44 12.96
C ALA A 86 -15.48 -6.87 14.06
N LEU A 87 -14.60 -5.91 13.73
CA LEU A 87 -13.70 -5.32 14.72
C LEU A 87 -14.47 -4.55 15.82
N ALA A 88 -15.64 -3.97 15.50
CA ALA A 88 -16.51 -3.34 16.49
C ALA A 88 -17.09 -4.32 17.51
N LEU A 89 -17.10 -5.64 17.20
CA LEU A 89 -17.53 -6.70 18.12
C LEU A 89 -16.43 -7.19 19.07
N LEU A 90 -15.23 -6.56 19.02
CA LEU A 90 -14.16 -6.88 19.96
C LEU A 90 -14.60 -6.60 21.39
N ASN A 91 -14.68 -7.66 22.20
CA ASN A 91 -15.14 -7.54 23.58
C ASN A 91 -13.93 -7.35 24.54
N PRO A 92 -13.86 -6.24 25.29
CA PRO A 92 -12.80 -5.99 26.23
C PRO A 92 -12.66 -7.03 27.35
N ALA A 93 -13.74 -7.81 27.62
CA ALA A 93 -13.74 -8.87 28.63
C ALA A 93 -13.09 -10.20 28.15
N TRP A 94 -12.73 -10.31 26.89
CA TRP A 94 -12.07 -11.52 26.38
C TRP A 94 -10.64 -11.65 26.92
N ALA A 95 -10.20 -12.90 27.07
CA ALA A 95 -8.80 -13.18 27.36
C ALA A 95 -7.91 -12.59 26.25
N LEU A 96 -6.75 -12.06 26.65
CA LEU A 96 -5.82 -11.37 25.75
C LEU A 96 -5.50 -12.17 24.48
N GLY A 97 -5.20 -13.47 24.64
CA GLY A 97 -4.89 -14.34 23.49
C GLY A 97 -6.04 -14.48 22.50
N LEU A 98 -7.30 -14.50 22.98
CA LEU A 98 -8.47 -14.53 22.12
C LEU A 98 -8.65 -13.21 21.35
N SER A 99 -8.47 -12.07 22.05
CA SER A 99 -8.53 -10.75 21.44
C SER A 99 -7.48 -10.58 20.35
N VAL A 100 -6.25 -11.01 20.59
CA VAL A 100 -5.15 -10.99 19.60
C VAL A 100 -5.51 -11.85 18.39
N ALA A 101 -5.91 -13.10 18.59
CA ALA A 101 -6.27 -14.00 17.50
C ALA A 101 -7.44 -13.45 16.67
N TYR A 102 -8.45 -12.88 17.34
CA TYR A 102 -9.59 -12.26 16.67
C TYR A 102 -9.17 -11.07 15.81
N VAL A 103 -8.38 -10.14 16.36
CA VAL A 103 -7.89 -8.98 15.62
C VAL A 103 -7.02 -9.40 14.45
N MET A 104 -6.15 -10.40 14.62
CA MET A 104 -5.34 -10.95 13.52
C MET A 104 -6.22 -11.50 12.38
N LEU A 105 -7.28 -12.25 12.70
CA LEU A 105 -8.22 -12.77 11.70
C LEU A 105 -8.94 -11.64 10.96
N VAL A 106 -9.47 -10.66 11.67
CA VAL A 106 -10.16 -9.50 11.08
C VAL A 106 -9.18 -8.68 10.21
N GLN A 107 -7.96 -8.48 10.66
CA GLN A 107 -6.91 -7.84 9.87
C GLN A 107 -6.56 -8.66 8.61
N GLY A 108 -6.56 -9.99 8.70
CA GLY A 108 -6.41 -10.87 7.54
C GLY A 108 -7.49 -10.62 6.48
N VAL A 109 -8.75 -10.51 6.89
CA VAL A 109 -9.88 -10.17 5.99
C VAL A 109 -9.68 -8.79 5.36
N SER A 110 -9.25 -7.80 6.15
CA SER A 110 -8.93 -6.46 5.64
C SER A 110 -7.78 -6.49 4.61
N GLY A 111 -6.77 -7.35 4.81
CA GLY A 111 -5.69 -7.58 3.84
C GLY A 111 -6.21 -8.12 2.50
N VAL A 112 -7.11 -9.11 2.55
CA VAL A 112 -7.82 -9.63 1.36
C VAL A 112 -8.60 -8.51 0.66
N ALA A 113 -9.40 -7.74 1.40
CA ALA A 113 -10.19 -6.63 0.90
C ALA A 113 -9.36 -5.60 0.14
N LYS A 114 -8.23 -5.20 0.74
CA LYS A 114 -7.27 -4.27 0.13
C LYS A 114 -6.74 -4.78 -1.20
N ASP A 115 -6.34 -6.04 -1.26
CA ASP A 115 -5.65 -6.57 -2.42
C ASP A 115 -6.61 -6.89 -3.58
N LEU A 116 -7.85 -7.30 -3.30
CA LEU A 116 -8.91 -7.39 -4.31
C LEU A 116 -9.20 -6.01 -4.93
N THR A 117 -9.40 -4.99 -4.12
CA THR A 117 -9.66 -3.62 -4.58
C THR A 117 -8.48 -3.04 -5.37
N LYS A 118 -7.26 -3.25 -4.88
CA LYS A 118 -6.02 -2.83 -5.56
C LYS A 118 -5.90 -3.45 -6.95
N MET A 119 -6.15 -4.75 -7.06
CA MET A 119 -6.06 -5.49 -8.30
C MET A 119 -7.04 -4.95 -9.33
N SER A 120 -8.31 -4.82 -8.95
CA SER A 120 -9.36 -4.29 -9.83
C SER A 120 -9.07 -2.87 -10.27
N SER A 121 -8.71 -1.99 -9.33
CA SER A 121 -8.47 -0.58 -9.63
C SER A 121 -7.29 -0.37 -10.58
N LYS A 122 -6.18 -1.08 -10.36
CA LYS A 122 -5.00 -0.95 -11.23
C LYS A 122 -5.20 -1.54 -12.62
N SER A 123 -5.89 -2.68 -12.70
CA SER A 123 -6.19 -3.29 -13.99
C SER A 123 -7.18 -2.45 -14.80
N ALA A 124 -8.16 -1.84 -14.14
CA ALA A 124 -9.12 -0.94 -14.79
C ALA A 124 -8.44 0.26 -15.46
N VAL A 125 -7.36 0.79 -14.89
CA VAL A 125 -6.61 1.90 -15.50
C VAL A 125 -6.10 1.54 -16.90
N LYS A 126 -5.60 0.31 -17.11
CA LYS A 126 -5.12 -0.15 -18.43
C LYS A 126 -6.21 -0.06 -19.51
N LEU A 127 -7.46 -0.29 -19.13
CA LEU A 127 -8.61 -0.33 -20.04
C LEU A 127 -9.26 1.05 -20.24
N LEU A 128 -9.12 1.93 -19.24
CA LEU A 128 -9.76 3.23 -19.22
C LEU A 128 -8.84 4.37 -19.66
N ALA A 129 -7.52 4.16 -19.59
CA ALA A 129 -6.55 5.20 -19.92
C ALA A 129 -6.67 5.64 -21.38
N PRO A 130 -6.57 6.94 -21.66
CA PRO A 130 -6.63 7.44 -23.01
C PRO A 130 -5.46 6.91 -23.84
N ASN A 131 -5.71 6.60 -25.10
CA ASN A 131 -4.71 6.11 -26.06
C ASN A 131 -3.82 7.25 -26.58
N THR A 132 -3.30 8.07 -25.66
CA THR A 132 -2.38 9.17 -25.92
C THR A 132 -1.01 8.85 -25.39
N GLN A 133 0.03 9.43 -25.98
CA GLN A 133 1.41 9.25 -25.52
C GLN A 133 1.53 9.69 -24.04
N GLY A 134 2.03 8.81 -23.19
CA GLY A 134 2.12 9.05 -21.73
C GLY A 134 0.80 8.98 -20.96
N GLY A 135 -0.36 8.81 -21.61
CA GLY A 135 -1.68 8.77 -20.98
C GLY A 135 -1.79 7.68 -19.92
N LEU A 136 -1.39 6.44 -20.27
CA LEU A 136 -1.39 5.31 -19.34
C LEU A 136 -0.49 5.58 -18.13
N PHE A 137 0.73 6.09 -18.35
CA PHE A 137 1.66 6.38 -17.25
C PHE A 137 1.09 7.44 -16.31
N ARG A 138 0.53 8.53 -16.87
CA ARG A 138 -0.06 9.60 -16.06
C ARG A 138 -1.20 9.06 -15.17
N TRP A 139 -2.11 8.28 -15.73
CA TRP A 139 -3.26 7.76 -14.99
C TRP A 139 -2.85 6.77 -13.89
N VAL A 140 -1.93 5.84 -14.20
CA VAL A 140 -1.46 4.89 -13.18
C VAL A 140 -0.63 5.56 -12.08
N ALA A 141 0.16 6.58 -12.42
CA ALA A 141 0.94 7.33 -11.44
C ALA A 141 0.03 8.16 -10.51
N VAL A 142 -0.99 8.82 -11.06
CA VAL A 142 -1.99 9.54 -10.26
C VAL A 142 -2.74 8.58 -9.35
N LEU A 143 -3.26 7.46 -9.87
CA LEU A 143 -3.94 6.46 -9.05
C LEU A 143 -3.04 5.94 -7.92
N THR A 144 -1.81 5.56 -8.26
CA THR A 144 -0.91 4.92 -7.29
C THR A 144 -0.34 5.92 -6.28
N GLY A 145 0.01 7.11 -6.73
CA GLY A 145 0.53 8.18 -5.87
C GLY A 145 -0.54 8.72 -4.93
N SER A 146 -1.71 9.07 -5.46
CA SER A 146 -2.80 9.59 -4.64
C SER A 146 -3.27 8.58 -3.59
N LYS A 147 -3.38 7.29 -3.93
CA LYS A 147 -3.77 6.28 -2.93
C LYS A 147 -2.75 6.13 -1.80
N ASN A 148 -1.45 6.33 -2.08
CA ASN A 148 -0.42 6.32 -1.02
C ASN A 148 -0.56 7.55 -0.12
N ALA A 149 -0.75 8.74 -0.70
CA ALA A 149 -1.00 9.95 0.08
C ALA A 149 -2.26 9.83 0.95
N ILE A 150 -3.36 9.33 0.37
CA ILE A 150 -4.62 9.08 1.08
C ILE A 150 -4.43 8.06 2.21
N LYS A 151 -3.63 6.99 2.00
CA LYS A 151 -3.31 6.04 3.07
C LYS A 151 -2.54 6.69 4.22
N GLY A 152 -1.57 7.56 3.90
CA GLY A 152 -0.84 8.35 4.91
C GLY A 152 -1.74 9.30 5.68
N LEU A 153 -2.68 9.98 5.00
CA LEU A 153 -3.73 10.77 5.66
C LEU A 153 -4.61 9.90 6.56
N GLY A 154 -4.91 8.65 6.14
CA GLY A 154 -5.63 7.68 6.94
C GLY A 154 -4.93 7.38 8.28
N PHE A 155 -3.61 7.29 8.31
CA PHE A 155 -2.87 7.11 9.56
C PHE A 155 -3.14 8.25 10.55
N LEU A 156 -3.08 9.51 10.10
CA LEU A 156 -3.36 10.69 10.93
C LEU A 156 -4.83 10.72 11.35
N LEU A 157 -5.73 10.44 10.41
CA LEU A 157 -7.16 10.41 10.68
C LEU A 157 -7.53 9.33 11.70
N GLY A 158 -6.96 8.12 11.59
CA GLY A 158 -7.20 7.04 12.54
C GLY A 158 -6.79 7.40 13.96
N ALA A 159 -5.64 8.06 14.12
CA ALA A 159 -5.19 8.56 15.42
C ALA A 159 -6.15 9.64 16.00
N ALA A 160 -6.57 10.61 15.17
CA ALA A 160 -7.48 11.66 15.58
C ALA A 160 -8.87 11.12 15.95
N LEU A 161 -9.44 10.25 15.13
CA LEU A 161 -10.75 9.66 15.39
C LEU A 161 -10.74 8.80 16.66
N LEU A 162 -9.66 8.04 16.89
CA LEU A 162 -9.51 7.27 18.13
C LEU A 162 -9.50 8.18 19.37
N ALA A 163 -8.78 9.30 19.29
CA ALA A 163 -8.67 10.25 20.40
C ALA A 163 -10.01 10.96 20.70
N ILE A 164 -10.83 11.21 19.68
CA ILE A 164 -12.09 11.97 19.82
C ILE A 164 -13.27 11.06 20.17
N PHE A 165 -13.40 9.92 19.47
CA PHE A 165 -14.60 9.08 19.52
C PHE A 165 -14.36 7.71 20.19
N GLY A 166 -13.10 7.36 20.47
CA GLY A 166 -12.74 6.04 20.96
C GLY A 166 -12.75 4.97 19.85
N PHE A 167 -12.46 3.74 20.24
CA PHE A 167 -12.21 2.63 19.30
C PHE A 167 -13.48 2.19 18.57
N GLU A 168 -14.52 1.80 19.32
CA GLU A 168 -15.75 1.21 18.77
C GLU A 168 -16.50 2.19 17.84
N ALA A 169 -16.76 3.44 18.31
CA ALA A 169 -17.46 4.43 17.52
C ALA A 169 -16.69 4.78 16.22
N THR A 170 -15.36 4.77 16.29
CA THR A 170 -14.52 5.03 15.10
C THR A 170 -14.64 3.91 14.07
N VAL A 171 -14.54 2.63 14.45
CA VAL A 171 -14.64 1.53 13.48
C VAL A 171 -16.05 1.43 12.89
N VAL A 172 -17.10 1.65 13.68
CA VAL A 172 -18.49 1.68 13.20
C VAL A 172 -18.69 2.85 12.24
N GLY A 173 -18.24 4.04 12.60
CA GLY A 173 -18.33 5.23 11.74
C GLY A 173 -17.61 5.04 10.39
N MET A 174 -16.41 4.46 10.40
CA MET A 174 -15.69 4.12 9.18
C MET A 174 -16.44 3.08 8.34
N ALA A 175 -17.04 2.05 8.97
CA ALA A 175 -17.82 1.03 8.27
C ALA A 175 -19.05 1.64 7.59
N VAL A 176 -19.79 2.50 8.28
CA VAL A 176 -20.97 3.20 7.73
C VAL A 176 -20.59 4.08 6.55
N ILE A 177 -19.55 4.92 6.69
CA ILE A 177 -19.10 5.80 5.61
C ILE A 177 -18.65 4.98 4.39
N LEU A 178 -17.87 3.91 4.60
CA LEU A 178 -17.41 3.05 3.51
C LEU A 178 -18.57 2.32 2.83
N ALA A 179 -19.58 1.88 3.59
CA ALA A 179 -20.79 1.26 3.05
C ALA A 179 -21.59 2.25 2.17
N LEU A 180 -21.74 3.49 2.62
CA LEU A 180 -22.40 4.55 1.82
C LEU A 180 -21.62 4.83 0.54
N ILE A 181 -20.28 4.88 0.59
CA ILE A 181 -19.44 5.05 -0.59
C ILE A 181 -19.57 3.83 -1.52
N LEU A 182 -19.62 2.61 -0.99
CA LEU A 182 -19.85 1.39 -1.78
C LEU A 182 -21.18 1.47 -2.54
N VAL A 183 -22.25 1.87 -1.88
CA VAL A 183 -23.58 2.04 -2.50
C VAL A 183 -23.52 3.13 -3.58
N ALA A 184 -22.91 4.28 -3.30
CA ALA A 184 -22.76 5.36 -4.26
C ALA A 184 -21.96 4.91 -5.50
N VAL A 185 -20.85 4.20 -5.32
CA VAL A 185 -20.03 3.66 -6.39
C VAL A 185 -20.78 2.59 -7.19
N PHE A 186 -21.54 1.72 -6.52
CA PHE A 186 -22.38 0.71 -7.16
C PHE A 186 -23.44 1.35 -8.09
N CYS A 187 -24.12 2.40 -7.61
CA CYS A 187 -25.12 3.13 -8.39
C CYS A 187 -24.52 3.96 -9.53
N ALA A 188 -23.30 4.50 -9.34
CA ALA A 188 -22.65 5.38 -10.30
C ALA A 188 -21.76 4.67 -11.32
N MET A 189 -21.35 3.41 -11.07
CA MET A 189 -20.40 2.70 -11.93
C MET A 189 -21.07 2.26 -13.24
N PRO A 190 -20.48 2.58 -14.39
CA PRO A 190 -21.02 2.11 -15.66
C PRO A 190 -20.87 0.60 -15.80
N SER A 191 -21.89 -0.04 -16.39
CA SER A 191 -21.92 -1.49 -16.68
C SER A 191 -20.89 -1.95 -17.74
N ARG A 192 -19.95 -1.10 -18.15
CA ARG A 192 -19.07 -1.30 -19.31
C ARG A 192 -17.62 -1.68 -18.98
N LEU A 193 -17.27 -1.90 -17.72
CA LEU A 193 -15.98 -2.54 -17.44
C LEU A 193 -16.06 -4.01 -17.92
N PRO A 194 -14.97 -4.55 -18.48
CA PRO A 194 -14.99 -5.89 -19.06
C PRO A 194 -15.52 -6.92 -18.07
N VAL A 195 -16.49 -7.69 -18.52
CA VAL A 195 -16.99 -8.87 -17.83
C VAL A 195 -15.89 -9.93 -17.82
N GLY A 196 -15.76 -10.67 -16.72
CA GLY A 196 -14.77 -11.72 -16.60
C GLY A 196 -14.96 -12.84 -17.65
N ARG A 197 -13.87 -13.53 -17.96
CA ARG A 197 -13.86 -14.70 -18.82
C ARG A 197 -14.11 -15.96 -18.00
N LYS A 198 -15.23 -16.64 -18.20
CA LYS A 198 -15.58 -17.88 -17.48
C LYS A 198 -14.57 -19.02 -17.71
N ASP A 199 -13.83 -19.00 -18.81
CA ASP A 199 -12.80 -19.97 -19.20
C ASP A 199 -11.42 -19.71 -18.60
N ALA A 200 -11.22 -18.58 -17.88
CA ALA A 200 -9.96 -18.23 -17.26
C ALA A 200 -9.50 -19.30 -16.27
N LYS A 201 -8.37 -19.96 -16.56
CA LYS A 201 -7.81 -21.05 -15.74
C LYS A 201 -6.82 -20.49 -14.71
N PHE A 202 -6.80 -21.07 -13.52
CA PHE A 202 -5.83 -20.70 -12.49
C PHE A 202 -4.37 -20.96 -12.92
N SER A 203 -4.14 -21.99 -13.72
CA SER A 203 -2.81 -22.29 -14.27
C SER A 203 -2.22 -21.18 -15.16
N GLU A 204 -3.04 -20.23 -15.60
CA GLU A 204 -2.61 -19.08 -16.40
C GLU A 204 -2.12 -17.90 -15.55
N VAL A 205 -2.19 -17.96 -14.23
CA VAL A 205 -1.76 -16.89 -13.32
C VAL A 205 -0.28 -16.59 -13.44
N ILE A 206 0.55 -17.63 -13.64
CA ILE A 206 1.98 -17.46 -13.85
C ILE A 206 2.21 -16.85 -15.23
N SER A 207 2.91 -15.72 -15.26
CA SER A 207 3.20 -15.04 -16.51
C SER A 207 4.29 -15.78 -17.32
N LYS A 208 4.04 -15.94 -18.62
CA LYS A 208 5.03 -16.48 -19.57
C LYS A 208 5.87 -15.37 -20.22
N SER A 209 5.60 -14.11 -19.93
CA SER A 209 6.34 -12.96 -20.47
C SER A 209 7.64 -12.76 -19.71
N ALA A 210 8.79 -12.83 -20.41
CA ALA A 210 10.09 -12.57 -19.81
C ALA A 210 10.17 -11.15 -19.20
N ASN A 211 9.60 -10.14 -19.86
CA ASN A 211 9.59 -8.77 -19.35
C ASN A 211 8.85 -8.66 -18.01
N ILE A 212 7.70 -9.32 -17.87
CA ILE A 212 6.92 -9.33 -16.63
C ILE A 212 7.67 -10.08 -15.55
N ASN A 213 8.30 -11.22 -15.87
CA ASN A 213 9.05 -12.01 -14.89
C ASN A 213 10.26 -11.22 -14.35
N TRP A 214 11.04 -10.58 -15.22
CA TRP A 214 12.16 -9.73 -14.79
C TRP A 214 11.70 -8.50 -14.02
N LEU A 215 10.58 -7.88 -14.43
CA LEU A 215 10.02 -6.74 -13.70
C LEU A 215 9.51 -7.17 -12.31
N SER A 216 8.94 -8.36 -12.19
CA SER A 216 8.50 -8.94 -10.91
C SER A 216 9.69 -9.23 -9.99
N ALA A 217 10.76 -9.83 -10.53
CA ALA A 217 12.00 -10.04 -9.78
C ALA A 217 12.63 -8.71 -9.32
N ALA A 218 12.71 -7.71 -10.21
CA ALA A 218 13.22 -6.40 -9.84
C ALA A 218 12.35 -5.71 -8.76
N ARG A 219 11.03 -5.92 -8.80
CA ARG A 219 10.11 -5.43 -7.78
C ARG A 219 10.42 -5.99 -6.40
N LEU A 220 10.72 -7.28 -6.31
CA LEU A 220 11.09 -7.95 -5.06
C LEU A 220 12.18 -7.15 -4.33
N PHE A 221 13.30 -6.88 -5.00
CA PHE A 221 14.41 -6.14 -4.40
C PHE A 221 14.09 -4.66 -4.16
N LEU A 222 13.44 -3.99 -5.12
CA LEU A 222 13.10 -2.58 -5.00
C LEU A 222 12.19 -2.30 -3.79
N PHE A 223 11.13 -3.09 -3.63
CA PHE A 223 10.19 -2.88 -2.53
C PHE A 223 10.72 -3.42 -1.21
N GLY A 224 11.53 -4.49 -1.24
CA GLY A 224 12.23 -4.98 -0.08
C GLY A 224 13.17 -3.96 0.53
N ALA A 225 13.93 -3.25 -0.29
CA ALA A 225 14.78 -2.16 0.18
C ALA A 225 13.99 -1.07 0.93
N ARG A 226 12.79 -0.71 0.44
CA ARG A 226 11.89 0.20 1.16
C ARG A 226 11.40 -0.39 2.49
N ASP A 227 10.96 -1.64 2.45
CA ASP A 227 10.30 -2.26 3.60
C ASP A 227 11.29 -2.49 4.75
N VAL A 228 12.57 -2.77 4.47
CA VAL A 228 13.63 -2.80 5.49
C VAL A 228 13.70 -1.47 6.25
N TRP A 229 13.68 -0.34 5.55
CA TRP A 229 13.67 0.97 6.21
C TRP A 229 12.38 1.23 6.96
N PHE A 230 11.23 0.99 6.32
CA PHE A 230 9.93 1.36 6.86
C PHE A 230 9.49 0.48 8.04
N VAL A 231 9.79 -0.82 7.98
CA VAL A 231 9.34 -1.78 9.01
C VAL A 231 10.38 -1.97 10.12
N VAL A 232 11.65 -1.84 9.80
CA VAL A 232 12.76 -2.18 10.72
C VAL A 232 13.60 -0.95 11.06
N GLY A 233 14.24 -0.33 10.08
CA GLY A 233 15.24 0.71 10.31
C GLY A 233 14.67 1.94 11.00
N ILE A 234 13.58 2.49 10.51
CA ILE A 234 12.93 3.68 11.08
C ILE A 234 12.44 3.42 12.51
N PRO A 235 11.59 2.39 12.78
CA PRO A 235 11.10 2.16 14.13
C PRO A 235 12.23 1.90 15.12
N ILE A 236 13.18 1.04 14.81
CA ILE A 236 14.24 0.65 15.76
C ILE A 236 15.16 1.83 16.07
N TYR A 237 15.71 2.49 15.05
CA TYR A 237 16.66 3.57 15.26
C TYR A 237 16.02 4.77 15.98
N PHE A 238 14.88 5.25 15.49
CA PHE A 238 14.28 6.44 16.07
C PHE A 238 13.67 6.16 17.45
N TYR A 239 13.21 4.94 17.71
CA TYR A 239 12.77 4.59 19.05
C TYR A 239 13.95 4.62 20.03
N ALA A 240 15.09 4.05 19.67
CA ALA A 240 16.31 4.11 20.49
C ALA A 240 16.86 5.54 20.68
N ALA A 241 16.65 6.41 19.67
CA ALA A 241 17.10 7.80 19.71
C ALA A 241 16.19 8.73 20.53
N LEU A 242 14.90 8.41 20.66
CA LEU A 242 13.88 9.27 21.28
C LEU A 242 13.43 8.78 22.65
N ALA A 243 13.55 7.48 22.96
CA ALA A 243 13.10 6.91 24.22
C ALA A 243 14.27 6.81 25.20
N ASP A 244 14.15 7.46 26.35
CA ASP A 244 15.12 7.41 27.48
C ASP A 244 14.79 6.34 28.54
N GLY A 245 13.75 5.55 28.28
CA GLY A 245 13.26 4.50 29.19
C GLY A 245 12.06 4.92 30.04
N SER A 246 11.75 6.23 30.15
CA SER A 246 10.54 6.71 30.83
C SER A 246 9.29 6.38 29.99
N GLU A 247 8.13 6.27 30.63
CA GLU A 247 6.88 6.00 29.93
C GLU A 247 6.47 7.18 29.02
N GLU A 248 6.72 8.39 29.46
CA GLU A 248 6.44 9.61 28.69
C GLU A 248 7.29 9.67 27.42
N SER A 249 8.61 9.41 27.50
CA SER A 249 9.50 9.41 26.34
C SER A 249 9.16 8.28 25.35
N ARG A 250 8.79 7.10 25.83
CA ARG A 250 8.32 6.00 24.98
C ARG A 250 7.05 6.37 24.21
N ARG A 251 6.10 7.01 24.88
CA ARG A 251 4.88 7.51 24.25
C ARG A 251 5.20 8.60 23.23
N PHE A 252 6.05 9.56 23.58
CA PHE A 252 6.51 10.60 22.64
C PHE A 252 7.19 10.01 21.42
N ALA A 253 8.11 9.06 21.60
CA ALA A 253 8.80 8.36 20.49
C ALA A 253 7.81 7.66 19.57
N PHE A 254 6.84 6.93 20.10
CA PHE A 254 5.84 6.21 19.33
C PHE A 254 5.02 7.15 18.42
N PHE A 255 4.50 8.26 18.97
CA PHE A 255 3.73 9.22 18.20
C PHE A 255 4.57 9.98 17.17
N THR A 256 5.80 10.35 17.53
CA THR A 256 6.73 11.06 16.63
C THR A 256 7.10 10.18 15.43
N ILE A 257 7.45 8.92 15.67
CA ILE A 257 7.76 7.96 14.62
C ILE A 257 6.53 7.72 13.73
N GLY A 258 5.36 7.50 14.31
CA GLY A 258 4.11 7.30 13.56
C GLY A 258 3.77 8.49 12.67
N THR A 259 3.94 9.71 13.17
CA THR A 259 3.75 10.94 12.40
C THR A 259 4.76 11.07 11.26
N PHE A 260 6.04 10.81 11.55
CA PHE A 260 7.09 10.81 10.52
C PHE A 260 6.77 9.81 9.40
N MET A 261 6.38 8.59 9.75
CA MET A 261 6.01 7.56 8.78
C MET A 261 4.80 7.96 7.94
N ALA A 262 3.79 8.59 8.54
CA ALA A 262 2.63 9.10 7.82
C ALA A 262 3.01 10.18 6.82
N LEU A 263 3.78 11.17 7.24
CA LEU A 263 4.28 12.25 6.37
C LEU A 263 5.18 11.72 5.25
N TRP A 264 6.02 10.73 5.56
CA TRP A 264 6.88 10.05 4.60
C TRP A 264 6.06 9.36 3.49
N VAL A 265 4.96 8.67 3.86
CA VAL A 265 4.07 8.02 2.88
C VAL A 265 3.29 9.05 2.06
N ILE A 266 2.89 10.18 2.65
CA ILE A 266 2.23 11.28 1.93
C ILE A 266 3.19 11.89 0.90
N LEU A 267 4.40 12.24 1.30
CA LEU A 267 5.44 12.76 0.40
C LEU A 267 5.74 11.78 -0.73
N TYR A 268 5.96 10.53 -0.38
CA TYR A 268 6.14 9.45 -1.36
C TYR A 268 5.00 9.40 -2.38
N GLY A 269 3.75 9.45 -1.92
CA GLY A 269 2.57 9.44 -2.78
C GLY A 269 2.50 10.67 -3.71
N ALA A 270 2.82 11.85 -3.18
CA ALA A 270 2.84 13.09 -3.96
C ALA A 270 3.91 13.04 -5.08
N VAL A 271 5.13 12.66 -4.74
CA VAL A 271 6.23 12.52 -5.73
C VAL A 271 5.87 11.44 -6.76
N GLN A 272 5.28 10.33 -6.35
CA GLN A 272 4.85 9.28 -7.27
C GLN A 272 3.81 9.77 -8.28
N ALA A 273 2.87 10.62 -7.87
CA ALA A 273 1.84 11.17 -8.74
C ALA A 273 2.42 12.12 -9.81
N ILE A 274 3.47 12.87 -9.50
CA ILE A 274 4.14 13.78 -10.43
C ILE A 274 5.28 13.15 -11.23
N ALA A 275 5.68 11.90 -10.92
CA ALA A 275 6.79 11.20 -11.58
C ALA A 275 6.72 11.21 -13.12
N PRO A 276 5.57 11.07 -13.79
CA PRO A 276 5.50 11.17 -15.25
C PRO A 276 5.99 12.51 -15.80
N ARG A 277 5.77 13.62 -15.06
CA ARG A 277 6.27 14.95 -15.44
C ARG A 277 7.77 15.05 -15.24
N VAL A 278 8.28 14.58 -14.08
CA VAL A 278 9.72 14.55 -13.76
C VAL A 278 10.51 13.76 -14.81
N LEU A 279 9.91 12.69 -15.32
CA LEU A 279 10.54 11.81 -16.31
C LEU A 279 10.34 12.27 -17.76
N GLY A 280 9.49 13.26 -18.02
CA GLY A 280 9.14 13.67 -19.38
C GLY A 280 8.46 12.55 -20.18
N ALA A 281 7.62 11.74 -19.50
CA ALA A 281 7.09 10.50 -20.04
C ALA A 281 6.18 10.69 -21.28
N ALA A 282 5.59 11.88 -21.42
CA ALA A 282 4.71 12.19 -22.56
C ALA A 282 5.45 12.26 -23.91
N SER A 283 6.77 12.44 -23.91
CA SER A 283 7.58 12.57 -25.11
C SER A 283 8.52 11.39 -25.36
N GLN A 284 8.40 10.30 -24.58
CA GLN A 284 9.38 9.21 -24.62
C GLN A 284 8.75 7.86 -24.96
N PRO A 285 9.46 7.04 -25.77
CA PRO A 285 9.07 5.67 -26.03
C PRO A 285 9.27 4.79 -24.77
N GLU A 286 8.55 3.66 -24.71
CA GLU A 286 8.61 2.70 -23.60
C GLU A 286 10.04 2.24 -23.29
N ALA A 287 10.85 1.97 -24.33
CA ALA A 287 12.24 1.53 -24.15
C ALA A 287 13.10 2.57 -23.40
N ALA A 288 12.88 3.85 -23.64
CA ALA A 288 13.56 4.92 -22.92
C ALA A 288 13.16 4.96 -21.44
N LEU A 289 11.90 4.69 -21.13
CA LEU A 289 11.41 4.61 -19.75
C LEU A 289 11.99 3.40 -19.01
N VAL A 290 12.23 2.27 -19.69
CA VAL A 290 12.97 1.13 -19.12
C VAL A 290 14.41 1.53 -18.79
N GLY A 291 15.08 2.25 -19.70
CA GLY A 291 16.42 2.81 -19.44
C GLY A 291 16.44 3.72 -18.21
N LYS A 292 15.46 4.62 -18.10
CA LYS A 292 15.32 5.48 -16.92
C LYS A 292 15.08 4.70 -15.63
N ALA A 293 14.28 3.62 -15.65
CA ALA A 293 14.07 2.78 -14.49
C ALA A 293 15.39 2.21 -13.95
N ARG A 294 16.30 1.80 -14.84
CA ARG A 294 17.64 1.31 -14.45
C ARG A 294 18.48 2.43 -13.81
N ILE A 295 18.53 3.62 -14.42
CA ILE A 295 19.28 4.77 -13.90
C ILE A 295 18.76 5.16 -12.50
N TRP A 296 17.46 5.26 -12.35
CA TRP A 296 16.84 5.59 -11.06
C TRP A 296 17.04 4.48 -10.00
N ALA A 297 17.12 3.20 -10.40
CA ALA A 297 17.43 2.11 -9.48
C ALA A 297 18.89 2.19 -8.98
N TRP A 298 19.85 2.49 -9.86
CA TRP A 298 21.23 2.73 -9.46
C TRP A 298 21.36 3.96 -8.54
N GLY A 299 20.73 5.08 -8.89
CA GLY A 299 20.68 6.27 -8.03
C GLY A 299 20.07 5.98 -6.66
N LEU A 300 19.00 5.20 -6.63
CA LEU A 300 18.35 4.78 -5.38
C LEU A 300 19.29 3.94 -4.49
N SER A 301 20.11 3.06 -5.05
CA SER A 301 21.03 2.21 -4.28
C SER A 301 22.18 2.99 -3.61
N LEU A 302 22.55 4.15 -4.17
CA LEU A 302 23.59 5.02 -3.59
C LEU A 302 23.13 5.65 -2.27
N ILE A 303 21.84 5.87 -2.08
CA ILE A 303 21.33 6.53 -0.87
C ILE A 303 21.53 5.64 0.38
N PRO A 304 21.08 4.37 0.43
CA PRO A 304 21.38 3.48 1.56
C PRO A 304 22.88 3.27 1.76
N ALA A 305 23.68 3.22 0.68
CA ALA A 305 25.13 3.11 0.78
C ALA A 305 25.75 4.34 1.50
N SER A 306 25.28 5.55 1.17
CA SER A 306 25.70 6.78 1.85
C SER A 306 25.25 6.82 3.31
N LEU A 307 24.02 6.36 3.61
CA LEU A 307 23.52 6.26 4.98
C LEU A 307 24.30 5.23 5.80
N MET A 308 24.68 4.11 5.20
CA MET A 308 25.55 3.12 5.84
C MET A 308 26.91 3.74 6.23
N LEU A 309 27.53 4.51 5.35
CA LEU A 309 28.77 5.22 5.68
C LEU A 309 28.55 6.17 6.85
N ALA A 310 27.46 6.92 6.89
CA ALA A 310 27.16 7.80 8.03
C ALA A 310 27.06 7.02 9.35
N VAL A 311 26.41 5.85 9.34
CA VAL A 311 26.30 4.98 10.53
C VAL A 311 27.68 4.47 11.00
N LEU A 312 28.64 4.28 10.07
CA LEU A 312 30.01 3.86 10.44
C LEU A 312 30.84 4.99 11.06
N PHE A 313 30.55 6.26 10.71
CA PHE A 313 31.32 7.42 11.21
C PHE A 313 30.74 8.03 12.48
N PHE A 314 29.47 7.83 12.78
CA PHE A 314 28.83 8.41 13.96
C PHE A 314 28.37 7.31 14.94
N PRO A 315 28.60 7.46 16.24
CA PRO A 315 28.02 6.55 17.23
C PRO A 315 26.50 6.63 17.19
N SER A 316 25.83 5.53 17.54
CA SER A 316 24.34 5.48 17.55
C SER A 316 23.83 5.37 18.99
N PRO A 317 22.86 6.20 19.40
CA PRO A 317 22.29 7.35 18.67
C PRO A 317 23.12 8.64 18.75
N HIS A 318 23.12 9.45 17.69
CA HIS A 318 23.83 10.74 17.65
C HIS A 318 22.98 11.78 16.89
N PRO A 319 22.88 13.04 17.36
CA PRO A 319 22.02 14.06 16.71
C PRO A 319 22.34 14.29 15.24
N ALA A 320 23.64 14.35 14.87
CA ALA A 320 24.04 14.51 13.46
C ALA A 320 23.62 13.29 12.63
N LEU A 321 23.79 12.06 13.15
CA LEU A 321 23.34 10.85 12.47
C LEU A 321 21.82 10.86 12.28
N THR A 322 21.07 11.23 13.33
CA THR A 322 19.60 11.36 13.26
C THR A 322 19.19 12.32 12.15
N THR A 323 19.83 13.47 12.06
CA THR A 323 19.58 14.46 11.00
C THR A 323 19.87 13.91 9.61
N ILE A 324 21.04 13.27 9.43
CA ILE A 324 21.44 12.63 8.17
C ILE A 324 20.43 11.55 7.77
N LEU A 325 19.98 10.72 8.72
CA LEU A 325 19.00 9.67 8.45
C LEU A 325 17.63 10.26 8.05
N VAL A 326 17.13 11.29 8.74
CA VAL A 326 15.87 11.94 8.38
C VAL A 326 15.91 12.48 6.94
N PHE A 327 16.90 13.29 6.60
CA PHE A 327 17.01 13.85 5.25
C PHE A 327 17.31 12.79 4.20
N GLY A 328 18.18 11.84 4.49
CA GLY A 328 18.50 10.73 3.60
C GLY A 328 17.28 9.85 3.30
N LEU A 329 16.43 9.57 4.32
CA LEU A 329 15.19 8.82 4.14
C LEU A 329 14.13 9.60 3.36
N LEU A 330 14.07 10.93 3.46
CA LEU A 330 13.21 11.77 2.61
C LEU A 330 13.67 11.74 1.15
N ILE A 331 14.97 11.82 0.90
CA ILE A 331 15.55 11.70 -0.45
C ILE A 331 15.31 10.28 -1.00
N PHE A 332 15.51 9.26 -0.16
CA PHE A 332 15.19 7.87 -0.51
C PHE A 332 13.71 7.71 -0.90
N ALA A 333 12.79 8.29 -0.12
CA ALA A 333 11.36 8.27 -0.43
C ALA A 333 11.06 8.85 -1.80
N ALA A 334 11.66 10.00 -2.14
CA ALA A 334 11.46 10.67 -3.42
C ALA A 334 12.00 9.84 -4.60
N ALA A 335 13.23 9.33 -4.49
CA ALA A 335 13.85 8.50 -5.52
C ALA A 335 13.10 7.16 -5.69
N PHE A 336 12.69 6.54 -4.58
CA PHE A 336 11.88 5.33 -4.57
C PHE A 336 10.51 5.58 -5.21
N ALA A 337 9.87 6.73 -4.96
CA ALA A 337 8.57 7.08 -5.53
C ALA A 337 8.62 7.13 -7.06
N VAL A 338 9.67 7.71 -7.65
CA VAL A 338 9.87 7.74 -9.11
C VAL A 338 10.04 6.33 -9.66
N ASN A 339 10.89 5.50 -9.05
CA ASN A 339 11.05 4.09 -9.45
C ASN A 339 9.74 3.30 -9.34
N SER A 340 9.02 3.45 -8.24
CA SER A 340 7.73 2.79 -8.04
C SER A 340 6.67 3.22 -9.05
N ALA A 341 6.70 4.49 -9.50
CA ALA A 341 5.83 4.97 -10.57
C ALA A 341 6.17 4.30 -11.90
N LEU A 342 7.47 4.21 -12.26
CA LEU A 342 7.95 3.51 -13.45
C LEU A 342 7.53 2.04 -13.43
N HIS A 343 7.75 1.33 -12.34
CA HIS A 343 7.35 -0.05 -12.17
C HIS A 343 5.82 -0.24 -12.31
N SER A 344 5.04 0.68 -11.74
CA SER A 344 3.57 0.63 -11.83
C SER A 344 3.06 0.90 -13.25
N TYR A 345 3.78 1.67 -14.05
CA TYR A 345 3.51 1.87 -15.47
C TYR A 345 3.95 0.65 -16.29
N LEU A 346 5.20 0.18 -16.13
CA LEU A 346 5.78 -0.88 -16.94
C LEU A 346 5.01 -2.20 -16.83
N ILE A 347 4.49 -2.58 -15.66
CA ILE A 347 3.66 -3.78 -15.56
C ILE A 347 2.41 -3.67 -16.43
N LEU A 348 1.77 -2.52 -16.49
CA LEU A 348 0.60 -2.31 -17.34
C LEU A 348 0.98 -2.19 -18.82
N ALA A 349 2.13 -1.59 -19.13
CA ALA A 349 2.62 -1.49 -20.50
C ALA A 349 2.94 -2.88 -21.09
N PHE A 350 3.64 -3.72 -20.34
CA PHE A 350 4.03 -5.08 -20.76
C PHE A 350 2.87 -6.08 -20.78
N SER A 351 1.80 -5.83 -20.02
CA SER A 351 0.64 -6.72 -19.97
C SER A 351 -0.22 -6.59 -21.20
N LYS A 352 -0.65 -7.72 -21.77
CA LYS A 352 -1.72 -7.74 -22.78
C LYS A 352 -3.06 -7.45 -22.13
N THR A 353 -3.96 -6.80 -22.88
CA THR A 353 -5.29 -6.40 -22.37
C THR A 353 -6.07 -7.58 -21.78
N GLU A 354 -6.00 -8.75 -22.45
CA GLU A 354 -6.73 -9.97 -22.05
C GLU A 354 -6.16 -10.63 -20.79
N ARG A 355 -4.90 -10.30 -20.43
CA ARG A 355 -4.20 -10.92 -19.29
C ARG A 355 -3.86 -9.93 -18.18
N VAL A 356 -4.24 -8.66 -18.31
CA VAL A 356 -3.76 -7.59 -17.43
C VAL A 356 -4.00 -7.88 -15.95
N THR A 357 -5.14 -8.47 -15.58
CA THR A 357 -5.44 -8.80 -14.18
C THR A 357 -4.51 -9.88 -13.63
N MET A 358 -4.23 -10.93 -14.42
CA MET A 358 -3.35 -12.02 -14.02
C MET A 358 -1.89 -11.57 -13.94
N ASP A 359 -1.42 -10.84 -14.95
CA ASP A 359 -0.04 -10.33 -14.99
C ASP A 359 0.21 -9.33 -13.85
N VAL A 360 -0.75 -8.46 -13.55
CA VAL A 360 -0.69 -7.53 -12.41
C VAL A 360 -0.72 -8.30 -11.08
N GLY A 361 -1.54 -9.36 -10.98
CA GLY A 361 -1.59 -10.26 -9.81
C GLY A 361 -0.25 -10.92 -9.55
N PHE A 362 0.32 -11.56 -10.55
CA PHE A 362 1.62 -12.21 -10.50
C PHE A 362 2.73 -11.22 -10.10
N TYR A 363 2.75 -10.04 -10.70
CA TYR A 363 3.70 -8.97 -10.37
C TYR A 363 3.58 -8.49 -8.92
N TYR A 364 2.37 -8.39 -8.36
CA TYR A 364 2.19 -7.96 -6.98
C TYR A 364 2.46 -9.04 -5.95
N MET A 365 2.36 -10.33 -6.33
CA MET A 365 2.75 -11.44 -5.47
C MET A 365 4.24 -11.35 -5.10
N ALA A 366 5.11 -11.00 -6.05
CA ALA A 366 6.54 -10.85 -5.80
C ALA A 366 6.89 -9.85 -4.67
N ASN A 367 6.02 -8.88 -4.38
CA ASN A 367 6.22 -7.92 -3.28
C ASN A 367 5.98 -8.52 -1.89
N ALA A 368 5.24 -9.60 -1.80
CA ALA A 368 4.77 -10.15 -0.54
C ALA A 368 5.76 -11.16 0.08
N GLU A 369 6.73 -11.64 -0.69
CA GLU A 369 7.72 -12.62 -0.21
C GLU A 369 8.75 -12.01 0.76
N ILE A 370 9.04 -10.72 0.65
CA ILE A 370 10.06 -10.07 1.50
C ILE A 370 9.52 -9.79 2.92
N GLY A 371 8.23 -9.54 3.09
CA GLY A 371 7.63 -9.40 4.42
C GLY A 371 7.83 -10.62 5.32
N ARG A 372 8.17 -11.78 4.74
CA ARG A 372 8.49 -13.02 5.49
C ARG A 372 9.92 -13.07 6.04
N ALA A 373 10.86 -12.38 5.44
CA ALA A 373 12.28 -12.48 5.82
C ALA A 373 12.62 -11.60 7.04
N HIS A 374 11.68 -10.80 7.54
CA HIS A 374 11.91 -9.79 8.57
C HIS A 374 11.05 -9.96 9.84
N VAL A 375 10.39 -11.14 10.01
CA VAL A 375 9.65 -11.47 11.23
C VAL A 375 10.35 -12.57 12.01
#